data_98b9f7f762febd0b796c7101075fac89
#
_entry.id   98b9f7f762febd0b796c7101075fac89
#
_cell.length_a   1.000
_cell.length_b   1.000
_cell.length_c   1.000
_cell.angle_alpha   90.00
_cell.angle_beta   90.00
_cell.angle_gamma   90.00
#
_symmetry.space_group_name_H-M   'P 1'
#
loop_
_entity.id
_entity.type
_entity.pdbx_description
1 polymer ?
#
loop_
_entity_poly.entity_id
_entity_poly.type
_entity_poly.pdbx_seq_one_letter_code
_entity_poly.pdbx_strand_id
1 'polypeptide(L)'
;MLAGDRVIERADGFAAGGTLPRSSPSAWPRDQRRVRLIVELGVLFILAPLLMRAAVYDYQVPLFYALPPVLLLMMAFLFLDPTFQLRRELRRRITLKTFASIVFVFIAGALLVVLAVASFMPERLFALAAERPGKWAKIMTLYPFTSVLAQEFVYRVFFFHRYGPLFPNRWMLIAANAAAFGFGHILFRNWIAVGGTFAGGLLFAWRYERTRSFWAVWFEHVLWGWLVFTVGLGVYFFTGVANPAW
;
A
#
# COMPACT_ATOMS: atom_id res chain seq x y z
N MET A 1 -48.32 43.84 -15.57
CA MET A 1 -48.69 43.29 -14.25
C MET A 1 -48.39 41.81 -14.31
N LEU A 2 -47.51 41.28 -13.65
CA LEU A 2 -46.59 41.30 -12.61
C LEU A 2 -45.43 40.33 -12.96
N ALA A 3 -44.25 40.82 -12.79
CA ALA A 3 -43.01 40.05 -12.90
C ALA A 3 -42.96 38.95 -11.85
N GLY A 4 -42.43 37.80 -12.25
CA GLY A 4 -42.03 36.72 -11.34
C GLY A 4 -40.56 36.41 -11.54
N ASP A 5 -39.71 37.03 -10.72
CA ASP A 5 -38.29 36.80 -10.66
C ASP A 5 -38.03 35.35 -10.27
N ARG A 6 -37.41 34.56 -11.18
CA ARG A 6 -36.78 33.30 -10.83
C ARG A 6 -35.35 33.58 -10.41
N VAL A 7 -35.14 33.61 -9.12
CA VAL A 7 -33.83 33.53 -8.51
C VAL A 7 -33.21 32.20 -8.90
N ILE A 8 -32.16 32.25 -9.73
CA ILE A 8 -31.30 31.09 -10.01
C ILE A 8 -30.39 30.92 -8.80
N GLU A 9 -30.79 30.06 -7.92
CA GLU A 9 -29.95 29.60 -6.80
C GLU A 9 -28.81 28.76 -7.37
N ARG A 10 -27.61 29.34 -7.43
CA ARG A 10 -26.38 28.64 -7.73
C ARG A 10 -26.10 27.67 -6.59
N ALA A 11 -26.34 26.41 -6.84
CA ALA A 11 -25.88 25.35 -5.99
C ALA A 11 -24.35 25.20 -6.06
N ASP A 12 -23.65 25.99 -5.26
CA ASP A 12 -22.23 25.76 -4.99
C ASP A 12 -22.07 24.54 -4.08
N GLY A 13 -22.25 23.35 -4.68
CA GLY A 13 -22.11 22.07 -4.04
C GLY A 13 -20.67 21.57 -4.00
N PHE A 14 -19.73 22.33 -3.46
CA PHE A 14 -18.39 21.81 -3.15
C PHE A 14 -18.31 21.33 -1.69
N ALA A 15 -19.12 20.34 -1.34
CA ALA A 15 -19.01 19.61 -0.09
C ALA A 15 -18.31 18.26 -0.33
N ALA A 16 -17.03 18.29 -0.70
CA ALA A 16 -16.15 17.12 -0.70
C ALA A 16 -15.52 16.92 0.69
N GLY A 17 -16.32 17.00 1.74
CA GLY A 17 -15.96 16.59 3.09
C GLY A 17 -16.49 15.19 3.36
N GLY A 18 -15.91 14.17 2.75
CA GLY A 18 -16.14 12.79 3.17
C GLY A 18 -15.64 12.61 4.59
N THR A 19 -16.49 12.83 5.59
CA THR A 19 -16.21 12.48 6.99
C THR A 19 -15.90 11.00 7.05
N LEU A 20 -14.74 10.67 7.65
CA LEU A 20 -14.42 9.30 8.01
C LEU A 20 -15.64 8.66 8.69
N PRO A 21 -16.00 7.40 8.39
CA PRO A 21 -17.15 6.75 8.99
C PRO A 21 -17.00 6.83 10.49
N ARG A 22 -18.00 7.39 11.18
CA ARG A 22 -18.06 7.39 12.63
C ARG A 22 -18.06 5.93 13.08
N SER A 23 -17.03 5.56 13.81
CA SER A 23 -16.94 4.25 14.45
C SER A 23 -18.16 4.05 15.36
N SER A 24 -18.74 2.85 15.35
CA SER A 24 -19.77 2.46 16.32
C SER A 24 -19.30 2.76 17.75
N PRO A 25 -20.21 3.08 18.68
CA PRO A 25 -19.85 3.25 20.09
C PRO A 25 -19.15 1.97 20.56
N SER A 26 -17.85 2.03 20.82
CA SER A 26 -17.14 0.90 21.40
C SER A 26 -17.55 0.76 22.86
N ALA A 27 -17.64 -0.45 23.37
CA ALA A 27 -17.91 -0.74 24.79
C ALA A 27 -16.81 -0.20 25.75
N TRP A 28 -15.73 0.40 25.19
CA TRP A 28 -14.57 0.88 25.92
C TRP A 28 -14.53 2.40 26.05
N PRO A 29 -14.08 2.98 27.17
CA PRO A 29 -13.74 4.39 27.30
C PRO A 29 -12.80 4.83 26.17
N ARG A 30 -12.93 6.09 25.69
CA ARG A 30 -12.17 6.62 24.54
C ARG A 30 -10.65 6.43 24.69
N ASP A 31 -10.13 6.63 25.90
CA ASP A 31 -8.69 6.51 26.16
C ASP A 31 -8.20 5.06 26.11
N GLN A 32 -8.97 4.12 26.66
CA GLN A 32 -8.62 2.69 26.60
C GLN A 32 -8.67 2.15 25.16
N ARG A 33 -9.66 2.59 24.38
CA ARG A 33 -9.71 2.24 22.95
C ARG A 33 -8.51 2.76 22.19
N ARG A 34 -8.09 4.00 22.46
CA ARG A 34 -6.93 4.60 21.81
C ARG A 34 -5.63 3.85 22.16
N VAL A 35 -5.41 3.55 23.42
CA VAL A 35 -4.26 2.76 23.88
C VAL A 35 -4.24 1.39 23.21
N ARG A 36 -5.35 0.68 23.19
CA ARG A 36 -5.47 -0.61 22.53
C ARG A 36 -5.09 -0.55 21.05
N LEU A 37 -5.59 0.44 20.30
CA LEU A 37 -5.27 0.60 18.88
C LEU A 37 -3.78 0.96 18.66
N ILE A 38 -3.15 1.71 19.54
CA ILE A 38 -1.71 2.01 19.48
C ILE A 38 -0.89 0.73 19.73
N VAL A 39 -1.26 -0.06 20.75
CA VAL A 39 -0.58 -1.34 21.01
C VAL A 39 -0.76 -2.30 19.85
N GLU A 40 -1.98 -2.44 19.32
CA GLU A 40 -2.30 -3.27 18.17
C GLU A 40 -1.49 -2.84 16.93
N LEU A 41 -1.39 -1.52 16.66
CA LEU A 41 -0.57 -0.97 15.59
C LEU A 41 0.91 -1.35 15.76
N GLY A 42 1.45 -1.21 16.97
CA GLY A 42 2.82 -1.61 17.29
C GLY A 42 3.07 -3.11 17.09
N VAL A 43 2.14 -3.94 17.55
CA VAL A 43 2.25 -5.40 17.38
C VAL A 43 2.18 -5.79 15.89
N LEU A 44 1.22 -5.28 15.13
CA LEU A 44 1.01 -5.71 13.74
C LEU A 44 1.99 -5.09 12.75
N PHE A 45 2.46 -3.86 12.95
CA PHE A 45 3.27 -3.14 11.98
C PHE A 45 4.72 -2.89 12.42
N ILE A 46 5.10 -3.25 13.64
CA ILE A 46 6.48 -3.22 14.12
C ILE A 46 6.91 -4.62 14.56
N LEU A 47 6.26 -5.21 15.56
CA LEU A 47 6.67 -6.49 16.10
C LEU A 47 6.51 -7.64 15.09
N ALA A 48 5.39 -7.71 14.38
CA ALA A 48 5.16 -8.79 13.42
C ALA A 48 6.18 -8.79 12.26
N PRO A 49 6.56 -7.66 11.62
CA PRO A 49 7.66 -7.64 10.65
C PRO A 49 9.01 -8.07 11.22
N LEU A 50 9.33 -7.73 12.47
CA LEU A 50 10.56 -8.18 13.14
C LEU A 50 10.55 -9.69 13.39
N LEU A 51 9.43 -10.23 13.89
CA LEU A 51 9.27 -11.67 14.09
C LEU A 51 9.30 -12.43 12.77
N MET A 52 8.69 -11.88 11.72
CA MET A 52 8.73 -12.47 10.39
C MET A 52 10.16 -12.48 9.83
N ARG A 53 10.92 -11.40 10.04
CA ARG A 53 12.35 -11.35 9.67
C ARG A 53 13.15 -12.44 10.40
N ALA A 54 12.94 -12.58 11.72
CA ALA A 54 13.58 -13.66 12.51
C ALA A 54 13.15 -15.04 12.00
N ALA A 55 11.86 -15.26 11.78
CA ALA A 55 11.36 -16.54 11.25
C ALA A 55 12.03 -16.92 9.93
N VAL A 56 12.18 -15.96 9.01
CA VAL A 56 12.77 -16.23 7.70
C VAL A 56 14.27 -16.47 7.78
N TYR A 57 15.03 -15.68 8.55
CA TYR A 57 16.48 -15.74 8.52
C TYR A 57 17.11 -16.60 9.64
N ASP A 58 16.53 -16.57 10.83
CA ASP A 58 17.09 -17.29 11.97
C ASP A 58 16.53 -18.73 12.05
N TYR A 59 15.24 -18.88 11.69
CA TYR A 59 14.56 -20.19 11.71
C TYR A 59 14.33 -20.79 10.32
N GLN A 60 14.81 -20.14 9.24
CA GLN A 60 14.74 -20.63 7.87
C GLN A 60 13.31 -20.95 7.38
N VAL A 61 12.30 -20.30 7.94
CA VAL A 61 10.91 -20.45 7.51
C VAL A 61 10.71 -19.69 6.20
N PRO A 62 10.29 -20.35 5.10
CA PRO A 62 10.06 -19.64 3.86
C PRO A 62 8.96 -18.56 4.05
N LEU A 63 9.16 -17.37 3.47
CA LEU A 63 8.23 -16.23 3.56
C LEU A 63 6.81 -16.62 3.17
N PHE A 64 6.67 -17.54 2.22
CA PHE A 64 5.38 -18.06 1.78
C PHE A 64 4.55 -18.70 2.90
N TYR A 65 5.19 -19.27 3.93
CA TYR A 65 4.52 -19.82 5.10
C TYR A 65 4.40 -18.83 6.26
N ALA A 66 5.34 -17.88 6.38
CA ALA A 66 5.34 -16.89 7.44
C ALA A 66 4.28 -15.79 7.24
N LEU A 67 3.98 -15.42 5.99
CA LEU A 67 3.07 -14.32 5.66
C LEU A 67 1.57 -14.63 5.86
N PRO A 68 1.03 -15.81 5.45
CA PRO A 68 -0.40 -16.09 5.52
C PRO A 68 -1.03 -15.97 6.90
N PRO A 69 -0.43 -16.44 8.01
CA PRO A 69 -1.00 -16.28 9.35
C PRO A 69 -1.25 -14.82 9.74
N VAL A 70 -0.31 -13.93 9.40
CA VAL A 70 -0.43 -12.49 9.68
C VAL A 70 -1.56 -11.88 8.85
N LEU A 71 -1.64 -12.22 7.57
CA LEU A 71 -2.70 -11.76 6.69
C LEU A 71 -4.07 -12.25 7.15
N LEU A 72 -4.20 -13.52 7.52
CA LEU A 72 -5.45 -14.09 8.02
C LEU A 72 -5.90 -13.41 9.31
N LEU A 73 -4.98 -13.12 10.23
CA LEU A 73 -5.28 -12.40 11.46
C LEU A 73 -5.81 -10.98 11.16
N MET A 74 -5.14 -10.25 10.27
CA MET A 74 -5.58 -8.90 9.88
C MET A 74 -6.94 -8.92 9.17
N MET A 75 -7.17 -9.91 8.31
CA MET A 75 -8.46 -10.14 7.65
C MET A 75 -9.55 -10.44 8.67
N ALA A 76 -9.27 -11.32 9.66
CA ALA A 76 -10.23 -11.64 10.73
C ALA A 76 -10.60 -10.38 11.52
N PHE A 77 -9.64 -9.56 11.95
CA PHE A 77 -9.92 -8.29 12.62
C PHE A 77 -10.80 -7.36 11.79
N LEU A 78 -10.61 -7.33 10.48
CA LEU A 78 -11.37 -6.46 9.60
C LEU A 78 -12.80 -6.98 9.39
N PHE A 79 -12.97 -8.28 9.15
CA PHE A 79 -14.30 -8.87 8.92
C PHE A 79 -15.14 -8.99 10.20
N LEU A 80 -14.51 -9.06 11.37
CA LEU A 80 -15.18 -9.00 12.65
C LEU A 80 -15.58 -7.57 13.06
N ASP A 81 -15.09 -6.55 12.36
CA ASP A 81 -15.48 -5.16 12.60
C ASP A 81 -16.82 -4.87 11.89
N PRO A 82 -17.93 -4.63 12.62
CA PRO A 82 -19.26 -4.42 12.02
C PRO A 82 -19.33 -3.13 11.19
N THR A 83 -18.37 -2.23 11.34
CA THR A 83 -18.33 -0.97 10.57
C THR A 83 -17.67 -1.16 9.20
N PHE A 84 -16.97 -2.29 8.97
CA PHE A 84 -16.30 -2.58 7.72
C PHE A 84 -17.24 -3.15 6.66
N GLN A 85 -17.17 -2.61 5.47
CA GLN A 85 -17.98 -3.06 4.34
C GLN A 85 -17.10 -3.29 3.09
N LEU A 86 -16.66 -4.53 2.89
CA LEU A 86 -15.82 -4.92 1.75
C LEU A 86 -16.39 -4.46 0.40
N ARG A 87 -17.70 -4.63 0.19
CA ARG A 87 -18.36 -4.19 -1.05
C ARG A 87 -18.21 -2.70 -1.31
N ARG A 88 -18.19 -1.87 -0.27
CA ARG A 88 -18.00 -0.43 -0.38
C ARG A 88 -16.58 -0.10 -0.83
N GLU A 89 -15.58 -0.78 -0.27
CA GLU A 89 -14.18 -0.60 -0.64
C GLU A 89 -13.90 -1.00 -2.09
N LEU A 90 -14.46 -2.13 -2.54
CA LEU A 90 -14.22 -2.66 -3.89
C LEU A 90 -15.08 -1.99 -4.98
N ARG A 91 -16.16 -1.29 -4.64
CA ARG A 91 -17.05 -0.64 -5.62
C ARG A 91 -16.50 0.65 -6.22
N ARG A 92 -15.53 1.29 -5.59
CA ARG A 92 -15.00 2.58 -6.07
C ARG A 92 -14.13 2.36 -7.31
N ARG A 93 -14.66 2.76 -8.44
CA ARG A 93 -14.00 2.64 -9.75
C ARG A 93 -12.90 3.69 -9.91
N ILE A 94 -11.95 3.38 -10.76
CA ILE A 94 -10.92 4.33 -11.20
C ILE A 94 -11.58 5.32 -12.17
N THR A 95 -11.53 6.60 -11.86
CA THR A 95 -11.98 7.64 -12.79
C THR A 95 -10.91 7.90 -13.86
N LEU A 96 -11.30 8.39 -15.04
CA LEU A 96 -10.34 8.73 -16.10
C LEU A 96 -9.29 9.74 -15.61
N LYS A 97 -9.69 10.72 -14.80
CA LYS A 97 -8.77 11.69 -14.19
C LYS A 97 -7.75 11.02 -13.27
N THR A 98 -8.19 10.07 -12.44
CA THR A 98 -7.30 9.30 -11.56
C THR A 98 -6.36 8.44 -12.38
N PHE A 99 -6.86 7.74 -13.38
CA PHE A 99 -6.06 6.91 -14.28
C PHE A 99 -4.98 7.74 -15.00
N ALA A 100 -5.35 8.87 -15.61
CA ALA A 100 -4.40 9.76 -16.27
C ALA A 100 -3.33 10.29 -15.30
N SER A 101 -3.71 10.64 -14.06
CA SER A 101 -2.77 11.05 -13.01
C SER A 101 -1.79 9.93 -12.62
N ILE A 102 -2.27 8.68 -12.52
CA ILE A 102 -1.41 7.53 -12.23
C ILE A 102 -0.40 7.33 -13.36
N VAL A 103 -0.87 7.30 -14.60
CA VAL A 103 0.00 7.10 -15.77
C VAL A 103 1.04 8.23 -15.89
N PHE A 104 0.65 9.47 -15.71
CA PHE A 104 1.58 10.60 -15.74
C PHE A 104 2.67 10.51 -14.67
N VAL A 105 2.30 10.28 -13.41
CA VAL A 105 3.25 10.14 -12.30
C VAL A 105 4.16 8.93 -12.52
N PHE A 106 3.60 7.82 -13.00
CA PHE A 106 4.36 6.61 -13.30
C PHE A 106 5.38 6.85 -14.42
N ILE A 107 5.00 7.46 -15.56
CA ILE A 107 5.93 7.72 -16.68
C ILE A 107 7.06 8.64 -16.22
N ALA A 108 6.74 9.74 -15.54
CA ALA A 108 7.75 10.67 -15.05
C ALA A 108 8.73 10.00 -14.07
N GLY A 109 8.22 9.25 -13.09
CA GLY A 109 9.05 8.56 -12.13
C GLY A 109 9.79 7.35 -12.72
N ALA A 110 9.17 6.62 -13.65
CA ALA A 110 9.82 5.51 -14.34
C ALA A 110 11.05 5.98 -15.14
N LEU A 111 10.93 7.11 -15.82
CA LEU A 111 12.07 7.72 -16.53
C LEU A 111 13.22 8.02 -15.56
N LEU A 112 12.91 8.62 -14.39
CA LEU A 112 13.93 8.91 -13.37
C LEU A 112 14.58 7.63 -12.84
N VAL A 113 13.79 6.59 -12.56
CA VAL A 113 14.31 5.29 -12.08
C VAL A 113 15.19 4.62 -13.14
N VAL A 114 14.74 4.59 -14.40
CA VAL A 114 15.52 4.00 -15.50
C VAL A 114 16.84 4.76 -15.69
N LEU A 115 16.82 6.08 -15.68
CA LEU A 115 18.04 6.90 -15.78
C LEU A 115 18.98 6.66 -14.60
N ALA A 116 18.45 6.56 -13.38
CA ALA A 116 19.25 6.25 -12.19
C ALA A 116 19.90 4.87 -12.30
N VAL A 117 19.13 3.83 -12.66
CA VAL A 117 19.69 2.48 -12.82
C VAL A 117 20.72 2.44 -13.95
N ALA A 118 20.45 3.09 -15.10
CA ALA A 118 21.39 3.16 -16.21
C ALA A 118 22.69 3.88 -15.83
N SER A 119 22.63 4.86 -14.93
CA SER A 119 23.80 5.63 -14.51
C SER A 119 24.62 4.97 -13.41
N PHE A 120 23.95 4.32 -12.44
CA PHE A 120 24.61 3.78 -11.24
C PHE A 120 24.77 2.27 -11.23
N MET A 121 23.98 1.52 -12.02
CA MET A 121 23.95 0.06 -12.06
C MET A 121 23.65 -0.45 -13.49
N PRO A 122 24.40 0.00 -14.53
CA PRO A 122 24.05 -0.29 -15.92
C PRO A 122 24.00 -1.80 -16.23
N GLU A 123 24.83 -2.59 -15.55
CA GLU A 123 24.86 -4.05 -15.67
C GLU A 123 23.57 -4.75 -15.21
N ARG A 124 22.76 -4.07 -14.41
CA ARG A 124 21.49 -4.61 -13.90
C ARG A 124 20.29 -4.25 -14.77
N LEU A 125 20.47 -3.23 -15.63
CA LEU A 125 19.37 -2.74 -16.44
C LEU A 125 18.82 -3.83 -17.37
N PHE A 126 17.55 -4.20 -17.12
CA PHE A 126 16.82 -5.28 -17.81
C PHE A 126 17.41 -6.70 -17.66
N ALA A 127 18.42 -6.91 -16.81
CA ALA A 127 19.10 -8.20 -16.66
C ALA A 127 18.13 -9.36 -16.37
N LEU A 128 17.15 -9.18 -15.46
CA LEU A 128 16.17 -10.22 -15.19
C LEU A 128 15.33 -10.62 -16.41
N ALA A 129 14.89 -9.63 -17.19
CA ALA A 129 14.09 -9.89 -18.38
C ALA A 129 14.90 -10.55 -19.49
N ALA A 130 16.17 -10.13 -19.65
CA ALA A 130 17.07 -10.64 -20.69
C ALA A 130 17.60 -12.04 -20.35
N GLU A 131 18.10 -12.26 -19.13
CA GLU A 131 18.78 -13.49 -18.74
C GLU A 131 17.80 -14.59 -18.28
N ARG A 132 16.66 -14.19 -17.67
CA ARG A 132 15.68 -15.12 -17.09
C ARG A 132 14.24 -14.75 -17.45
N PRO A 133 13.88 -14.69 -18.75
CA PRO A 133 12.58 -14.21 -19.23
C PRO A 133 11.40 -14.98 -18.66
N GLY A 134 11.53 -16.31 -18.47
CA GLY A 134 10.48 -17.12 -17.86
C GLY A 134 10.23 -16.77 -16.37
N LYS A 135 11.29 -16.41 -15.61
CA LYS A 135 11.15 -15.96 -14.23
C LYS A 135 10.53 -14.56 -14.18
N TRP A 136 11.00 -13.67 -15.04
CA TRP A 136 10.42 -12.33 -15.19
C TRP A 136 8.92 -12.40 -15.52
N ALA A 137 8.52 -13.21 -16.51
CA ALA A 137 7.12 -13.37 -16.91
C ALA A 137 6.25 -13.91 -15.76
N LYS A 138 6.76 -14.88 -14.98
CA LYS A 138 6.05 -15.37 -13.78
C LYS A 138 5.84 -14.27 -12.75
N ILE A 139 6.84 -13.42 -12.50
CA ILE A 139 6.71 -12.29 -11.58
C ILE A 139 5.67 -11.31 -12.14
N MET A 140 5.76 -10.90 -13.40
CA MET A 140 4.80 -9.96 -14.00
C MET A 140 3.35 -10.45 -13.89
N THR A 141 3.13 -11.77 -14.01
CA THR A 141 1.79 -12.36 -13.96
C THR A 141 1.29 -12.57 -12.53
N LEU A 142 2.14 -13.09 -11.63
CA LEU A 142 1.69 -13.51 -10.30
C LEU A 142 1.77 -12.40 -9.25
N TYR A 143 2.78 -11.53 -9.32
CA TYR A 143 3.02 -10.47 -8.35
C TYR A 143 1.80 -9.58 -8.07
N PRO A 144 1.02 -9.13 -9.08
CA PRO A 144 -0.19 -8.33 -8.84
C PRO A 144 -1.19 -8.98 -7.89
N PHE A 145 -1.35 -10.28 -7.96
CA PHE A 145 -2.39 -11.02 -7.23
C PHE A 145 -1.88 -11.65 -5.94
N THR A 146 -0.63 -12.10 -5.90
CA THR A 146 -0.06 -12.78 -4.73
C THR A 146 0.55 -11.82 -3.72
N SER A 147 1.12 -10.70 -4.18
CA SER A 147 1.84 -9.76 -3.34
C SER A 147 1.11 -8.41 -3.23
N VAL A 148 0.88 -7.72 -4.34
CA VAL A 148 0.30 -6.37 -4.32
C VAL A 148 -1.10 -6.36 -3.73
N LEU A 149 -1.96 -7.31 -4.13
CA LEU A 149 -3.34 -7.37 -3.65
C LEU A 149 -3.40 -7.48 -2.12
N ALA A 150 -2.59 -8.37 -1.54
CA ALA A 150 -2.51 -8.56 -0.11
C ALA A 150 -1.93 -7.31 0.60
N GLN A 151 -0.87 -6.72 0.05
CA GLN A 151 -0.24 -5.53 0.62
C GLN A 151 -1.18 -4.33 0.60
N GLU A 152 -1.87 -4.07 -0.51
CA GLU A 152 -2.82 -2.96 -0.57
C GLU A 152 -4.03 -3.16 0.34
N PHE A 153 -4.47 -4.41 0.52
CA PHE A 153 -5.53 -4.69 1.47
C PHE A 153 -5.08 -4.39 2.92
N VAL A 154 -3.89 -4.83 3.31
CA VAL A 154 -3.34 -4.62 4.66
C VAL A 154 -3.01 -3.15 4.91
N TYR A 155 -2.22 -2.55 4.02
CA TYR A 155 -1.70 -1.21 4.27
C TYR A 155 -2.68 -0.10 3.91
N ARG A 156 -3.63 -0.31 3.00
CA ARG A 156 -4.60 0.74 2.66
C ARG A 156 -5.94 0.47 3.31
N VAL A 157 -6.57 -0.64 3.00
CA VAL A 157 -7.92 -0.90 3.49
C VAL A 157 -7.93 -1.07 5.01
N PHE A 158 -7.16 -2.03 5.53
CA PHE A 158 -7.12 -2.32 6.96
C PHE A 158 -6.56 -1.15 7.77
N PHE A 159 -5.37 -0.65 7.40
CA PHE A 159 -4.70 0.41 8.16
C PHE A 159 -5.53 1.69 8.24
N PHE A 160 -6.07 2.16 7.12
CA PHE A 160 -6.86 3.38 7.10
C PHE A 160 -8.21 3.23 7.80
N HIS A 161 -8.86 2.08 7.66
CA HIS A 161 -10.11 1.79 8.37
C HIS A 161 -9.88 1.72 9.88
N ARG A 162 -8.90 0.96 10.32
CA ARG A 162 -8.68 0.61 11.72
C ARG A 162 -8.00 1.72 12.50
N TYR A 163 -6.94 2.30 11.96
CA TYR A 163 -6.08 3.26 12.65
C TYR A 163 -6.28 4.72 12.21
N GLY A 164 -7.06 4.99 11.19
CA GLY A 164 -7.38 6.36 10.76
C GLY A 164 -7.78 7.28 11.92
N PRO A 165 -8.66 6.85 12.86
CA PRO A 165 -9.06 7.65 14.00
C PRO A 165 -7.95 8.01 15.01
N LEU A 166 -6.78 7.36 14.97
CA LEU A 166 -5.64 7.69 15.83
C LEU A 166 -4.92 8.96 15.42
N PHE A 167 -5.01 9.33 14.16
CA PHE A 167 -4.22 10.42 13.59
C PHE A 167 -5.04 11.71 13.49
N PRO A 168 -4.50 12.85 13.96
CA PRO A 168 -5.23 14.12 14.02
C PRO A 168 -5.49 14.72 12.64
N ASN A 169 -4.70 14.36 11.64
CA ASN A 169 -4.85 14.84 10.27
C ASN A 169 -4.38 13.81 9.23
N ARG A 170 -4.81 14.03 7.98
CA ARG A 170 -4.52 13.13 6.86
C ARG A 170 -3.02 12.95 6.57
N TRP A 171 -2.21 13.97 6.78
CA TRP A 171 -0.79 13.92 6.47
C TRP A 171 -0.03 13.03 7.44
N MET A 172 -0.39 13.09 8.73
CA MET A 172 0.16 12.18 9.73
C MET A 172 -0.27 10.73 9.47
N LEU A 173 -1.53 10.50 9.05
CA LEU A 173 -2.00 9.17 8.66
C LEU A 173 -1.22 8.63 7.45
N ILE A 174 -1.01 9.46 6.41
CA ILE A 174 -0.23 9.11 5.22
C ILE A 174 1.21 8.77 5.61
N ALA A 175 1.86 9.64 6.40
CA ALA A 175 3.25 9.42 6.83
C ALA A 175 3.41 8.16 7.69
N ALA A 176 2.51 7.94 8.65
CA ALA A 176 2.51 6.73 9.48
C ALA A 176 2.27 5.46 8.65
N ASN A 177 1.35 5.51 7.70
CA ASN A 177 1.08 4.40 6.79
C ASN A 177 2.31 4.09 5.90
N ALA A 178 2.95 5.13 5.36
CA ALA A 178 4.17 4.97 4.57
C ALA A 178 5.33 4.42 5.40
N ALA A 179 5.48 4.89 6.65
CA ALA A 179 6.47 4.36 7.58
C ALA A 179 6.23 2.88 7.90
N ALA A 180 4.98 2.50 8.15
CA ALA A 180 4.60 1.11 8.37
C ALA A 180 4.88 0.25 7.13
N PHE A 181 4.59 0.76 5.92
CA PHE A 181 4.86 0.06 4.67
C PHE A 181 6.36 -0.12 4.42
N GLY A 182 7.16 0.93 4.58
CA GLY A 182 8.62 0.85 4.48
C GLY A 182 9.21 -0.10 5.52
N PHE A 183 8.76 0.00 6.78
CA PHE A 183 9.24 -0.87 7.86
C PHE A 183 8.88 -2.35 7.62
N GLY A 184 7.72 -2.65 7.05
CA GLY A 184 7.38 -4.02 6.66
C GLY A 184 8.39 -4.65 5.69
N HIS A 185 9.13 -3.82 4.92
CA HIS A 185 10.16 -4.26 3.99
C HIS A 185 11.56 -4.41 4.61
N ILE A 186 11.72 -4.21 5.94
CA ILE A 186 12.94 -4.54 6.69
C ILE A 186 13.32 -6.03 6.53
N LEU A 187 12.35 -6.85 6.19
CA LEU A 187 12.49 -8.24 5.83
C LEU A 187 13.54 -8.48 4.73
N PHE A 188 13.71 -7.55 3.80
CA PHE A 188 14.69 -7.69 2.71
C PHE A 188 16.12 -7.30 3.10
N ARG A 189 16.36 -6.82 4.32
CA ARG A 189 17.68 -6.52 4.89
C ARG A 189 18.53 -5.51 4.11
N ASN A 190 17.90 -4.60 3.39
CA ASN A 190 18.59 -3.53 2.68
C ASN A 190 17.79 -2.21 2.71
N TRP A 191 18.52 -1.09 2.72
CA TRP A 191 17.93 0.24 2.82
C TRP A 191 17.25 0.71 1.52
N ILE A 192 17.61 0.13 0.36
CA ILE A 192 16.96 0.44 -0.91
C ILE A 192 15.52 -0.04 -0.88
N ALA A 193 15.28 -1.26 -0.39
CA ALA A 193 13.92 -1.77 -0.22
C ALA A 193 13.12 -0.93 0.77
N VAL A 194 13.68 -0.63 1.96
CA VAL A 194 12.98 0.15 2.99
C VAL A 194 12.69 1.57 2.52
N GLY A 195 13.69 2.27 1.98
CA GLY A 195 13.54 3.65 1.51
C GLY A 195 12.65 3.77 0.28
N GLY A 196 12.83 2.87 -0.70
CA GLY A 196 12.00 2.83 -1.90
C GLY A 196 10.54 2.54 -1.59
N THR A 197 10.27 1.59 -0.68
CA THR A 197 8.89 1.28 -0.28
C THR A 197 8.30 2.35 0.64
N PHE A 198 9.09 3.04 1.46
CA PHE A 198 8.61 4.22 2.17
C PHE A 198 8.15 5.32 1.19
N ALA A 199 8.96 5.64 0.17
CA ALA A 199 8.62 6.61 -0.86
C ALA A 199 7.38 6.18 -1.66
N GLY A 200 7.32 4.93 -2.12
CA GLY A 200 6.13 4.35 -2.74
C GLY A 200 4.93 4.37 -1.79
N GLY A 201 5.15 4.09 -0.52
CA GLY A 201 4.14 4.14 0.53
C GLY A 201 3.49 5.51 0.70
N LEU A 202 4.27 6.60 0.60
CA LEU A 202 3.74 7.97 0.60
C LEU A 202 2.82 8.21 -0.60
N LEU A 203 3.25 7.81 -1.79
CA LEU A 203 2.46 7.94 -3.01
C LEU A 203 1.15 7.15 -2.93
N PHE A 204 1.23 5.88 -2.56
CA PHE A 204 0.06 4.99 -2.49
C PHE A 204 -0.91 5.40 -1.38
N ALA A 205 -0.40 5.78 -0.19
CA ALA A 205 -1.23 6.27 0.90
C ALA A 205 -1.93 7.58 0.53
N TRP A 206 -1.23 8.50 -0.12
CA TRP A 206 -1.81 9.75 -0.62
C TRP A 206 -2.89 9.48 -1.69
N ARG A 207 -2.63 8.56 -2.62
CA ARG A 207 -3.60 8.14 -3.65
C ARG A 207 -4.86 7.57 -3.00
N TYR A 208 -4.69 6.64 -2.06
CA TYR A 208 -5.81 6.04 -1.35
C TYR A 208 -6.59 7.06 -0.54
N GLU A 209 -5.92 7.98 0.17
CA GLU A 209 -6.58 9.04 0.93
C GLU A 209 -7.47 9.91 0.05
N ARG A 210 -7.01 10.25 -1.16
CA ARG A 210 -7.76 11.09 -2.09
C ARG A 210 -8.88 10.38 -2.83
N THR A 211 -8.68 9.13 -3.18
CA THR A 211 -9.61 8.41 -4.07
C THR A 211 -10.50 7.43 -3.33
N ARG A 212 -10.02 6.91 -2.20
CA ARG A 212 -10.62 5.78 -1.47
C ARG A 212 -10.90 4.59 -2.40
N SER A 213 -10.16 4.46 -3.48
CA SER A 213 -10.28 3.39 -4.46
C SER A 213 -9.15 2.37 -4.28
N PHE A 214 -9.50 1.19 -3.82
CA PHE A 214 -8.60 0.06 -3.74
C PHE A 214 -7.94 -0.24 -5.09
N TRP A 215 -8.74 -0.29 -6.16
CA TRP A 215 -8.24 -0.62 -7.49
C TRP A 215 -7.29 0.42 -8.08
N ALA A 216 -7.46 1.71 -7.73
CA ALA A 216 -6.55 2.76 -8.18
C ALA A 216 -5.16 2.57 -7.59
N VAL A 217 -5.08 2.27 -6.30
CA VAL A 217 -3.80 2.06 -5.62
C VAL A 217 -3.18 0.73 -6.00
N TRP A 218 -3.99 -0.33 -6.09
CA TRP A 218 -3.52 -1.62 -6.58
C TRP A 218 -2.89 -1.52 -7.97
N PHE A 219 -3.55 -0.82 -8.89
CA PHE A 219 -3.02 -0.61 -10.25
C PHE A 219 -1.72 0.20 -10.23
N GLU A 220 -1.68 1.30 -9.48
CA GLU A 220 -0.47 2.13 -9.34
C GLU A 220 0.70 1.34 -8.75
N HIS A 221 0.47 0.55 -7.70
CA HIS A 221 1.48 -0.30 -7.09
C HIS A 221 1.97 -1.41 -8.05
N VAL A 222 1.07 -2.02 -8.81
CA VAL A 222 1.44 -3.01 -9.84
C VAL A 222 2.42 -2.40 -10.85
N LEU A 223 2.14 -1.22 -11.36
CA LEU A 223 3.03 -0.54 -12.31
C LEU A 223 4.43 -0.31 -11.71
N TRP A 224 4.51 0.20 -10.50
CA TRP A 224 5.79 0.42 -9.81
C TRP A 224 6.53 -0.88 -9.52
N GLY A 225 5.84 -1.93 -9.09
CA GLY A 225 6.44 -3.23 -8.89
C GLY A 225 6.97 -3.85 -10.19
N TRP A 226 6.20 -3.79 -11.27
CA TRP A 226 6.65 -4.23 -12.58
C TRP A 226 7.90 -3.48 -13.05
N LEU A 227 7.94 -2.16 -12.84
CA LEU A 227 9.13 -1.37 -13.12
C LEU A 227 10.34 -1.88 -12.33
N VAL A 228 10.22 -1.99 -11.01
CA VAL A 228 11.30 -2.43 -10.10
C VAL A 228 11.91 -3.75 -10.55
N PHE A 229 11.09 -4.74 -10.87
CA PHE A 229 11.58 -6.04 -11.33
C PHE A 229 12.15 -6.00 -12.75
N THR A 230 11.63 -5.13 -13.62
CA THR A 230 12.07 -5.01 -15.01
C THR A 230 13.39 -4.29 -15.13
N VAL A 231 13.60 -3.20 -14.35
CA VAL A 231 14.83 -2.39 -14.43
C VAL A 231 16.00 -2.96 -13.62
N GLY A 232 15.83 -4.13 -12.98
CA GLY A 232 16.89 -4.81 -12.25
C GLY A 232 16.97 -4.50 -10.75
N LEU A 233 16.09 -3.65 -10.21
CA LEU A 233 16.01 -3.38 -8.77
C LEU A 233 15.35 -4.50 -7.98
N GLY A 234 14.71 -5.47 -8.64
CA GLY A 234 14.04 -6.61 -8.01
C GLY A 234 14.96 -7.47 -7.12
N VAL A 235 16.26 -7.42 -7.32
CA VAL A 235 17.26 -8.09 -6.47
C VAL A 235 17.15 -7.65 -5.00
N TYR A 236 16.79 -6.42 -4.74
CA TYR A 236 16.62 -5.87 -3.40
C TYR A 236 15.34 -6.32 -2.70
N PHE A 237 14.43 -6.96 -3.43
CA PHE A 237 13.12 -7.43 -2.95
C PHE A 237 13.01 -8.96 -2.91
N PHE A 238 14.14 -9.64 -2.80
CA PHE A 238 14.20 -11.09 -2.76
C PHE A 238 14.71 -11.60 -1.40
N THR A 239 13.94 -12.52 -0.79
CA THR A 239 14.30 -13.16 0.49
C THR A 239 14.91 -14.54 0.33
N GLY A 240 15.41 -14.90 -0.85
CA GLY A 240 15.90 -16.23 -1.15
C GLY A 240 16.89 -16.76 -0.12
N VAL A 241 16.39 -17.52 0.84
CA VAL A 241 17.18 -18.13 1.91
C VAL A 241 18.12 -19.20 1.35
N ALA A 242 17.75 -19.81 0.23
CA ALA A 242 18.52 -20.89 -0.38
C ALA A 242 19.29 -20.47 -1.64
N ASN A 243 19.01 -19.30 -2.22
CA ASN A 243 19.69 -18.87 -3.44
C ASN A 243 19.53 -17.36 -3.65
N PRO A 244 20.47 -16.53 -3.20
CA PRO A 244 20.45 -15.07 -3.47
C PRO A 244 20.77 -14.76 -4.93
N ALA A 245 20.83 -15.75 -5.76
CA ALA A 245 21.28 -15.57 -7.12
C ALA A 245 20.19 -14.99 -8.01
N TRP A 246 20.34 -13.82 -8.24
CA TRP A 246 20.41 -13.26 -9.54
C TRP A 246 21.77 -12.65 -9.73
#